data_927d9c7890224b8130d57ce9149f5372
#
_entry.id   927d9c7890224b8130d57ce9149f5372
#
_cell.length_a   1.000
_cell.length_b   1.000
_cell.length_c   1.000
_cell.angle_alpha   90.00
_cell.angle_beta   90.00
_cell.angle_gamma   90.00
#
_symmetry.space_group_name_H-M   'P 1'
#
loop_
_entity.id
_entity.type
_entity.pdbx_description
1 polymer ?
#
loop_
_entity_poly.entity_id
_entity_poly.type
_entity_poly.pdbx_seq_one_letter_code
_entity_poly.pdbx_strand_id
1 'polypeptide(L)'
;MLDVQLGELAGDGPAGVEEALALATGFDGALGHGFARVAEEPAAALAALAGALAGSPLGDRLGEAVEKVTAGSVADEHLAALAGGRAALFGAVHDALLARLDQALGRSRAPWPPAAATDATTGAASVGGVPENLLAGCRVWLRELAITGWRGVDDDLVSGADQAIEALLAVPELRGLAVLLDGLATELRASSPVATMDRLPLRRWADLWTRGLLLAQSGPWHGVPEPVSGRLLILGADVHEHATVVRVQVHGVLEEAGGQTRLVRTSVAAAKVDTIVGPSVWRLFGGRPVLMGALADHRSVEIDGMPLLPGGDLLWHDDRARTGAEADPFTTARVQLAGALAPATPPLDRHPVRIAEPVLVEGYTVDGHTLVLGGNKLALDLDRLPASCPLTPELVAASTACVGLVRRDGGRWLLQPLAVQATVKKKPVTVHNGDWANGPTDPKVVKAEAKAGDVVAVLRERAGRLLRK
;
A
#
# COMPACT_ATOMS: atom_id res chain seq x y z
N MET A 1 2.42 -3.98 22.19
CA MET A 1 1.06 -4.58 22.28
C MET A 1 1.09 -5.58 23.41
N LEU A 2 0.11 -5.51 24.30
CA LEU A 2 -0.06 -6.39 25.45
C LEU A 2 -1.00 -7.57 25.08
N ASP A 3 -1.02 -8.61 25.92
CA ASP A 3 -1.90 -9.77 25.75
C ASP A 3 -3.39 -9.40 25.72
N VAL A 4 -3.82 -8.48 26.59
CA VAL A 4 -5.19 -7.97 26.61
C VAL A 4 -5.56 -7.28 25.28
N GLN A 5 -4.65 -6.45 24.75
CA GLN A 5 -4.85 -5.76 23.48
C GLN A 5 -4.96 -6.76 22.31
N LEU A 6 -4.14 -7.80 22.34
CA LEU A 6 -4.23 -8.86 21.33
C LEU A 6 -5.54 -9.65 21.46
N GLY A 7 -5.99 -9.91 22.69
CA GLY A 7 -7.28 -10.56 22.96
C GLY A 7 -8.46 -9.76 22.41
N GLU A 8 -8.47 -8.44 22.64
CA GLU A 8 -9.48 -7.55 22.08
C GLU A 8 -9.47 -7.56 20.53
N LEU A 9 -8.29 -7.56 19.92
CA LEU A 9 -8.16 -7.61 18.46
C LEU A 9 -8.61 -8.94 17.88
N ALA A 10 -8.33 -10.06 18.55
CA ALA A 10 -8.66 -11.41 18.14
C ALA A 10 -10.14 -11.80 18.37
N GLY A 11 -10.89 -11.05 19.18
CA GLY A 11 -12.31 -11.27 19.45
C GLY A 11 -13.20 -11.08 18.20
N ASP A 12 -14.53 -11.11 18.39
CA ASP A 12 -15.51 -10.98 17.29
C ASP A 12 -15.30 -9.71 16.46
N GLY A 13 -15.36 -9.81 15.15
CA GLY A 13 -15.21 -8.69 14.21
C GLY A 13 -16.32 -7.63 14.41
N PRO A 14 -16.13 -6.39 13.93
CA PRO A 14 -17.19 -5.39 13.90
C PRO A 14 -18.42 -5.92 13.14
N ALA A 15 -19.61 -5.63 13.66
CA ALA A 15 -20.87 -6.01 13.02
C ALA A 15 -20.97 -5.41 11.61
N GLY A 16 -21.57 -6.13 10.66
CA GLY A 16 -21.79 -5.71 9.27
C GLY A 16 -20.58 -5.88 8.34
N VAL A 17 -19.40 -6.27 8.85
CA VAL A 17 -18.20 -6.45 8.01
C VAL A 17 -18.38 -7.61 7.01
N GLU A 18 -18.88 -8.74 7.45
CA GLU A 18 -19.07 -9.91 6.57
C GLU A 18 -20.14 -9.65 5.53
N GLU A 19 -21.23 -9.00 5.89
CA GLU A 19 -22.31 -8.60 4.99
C GLU A 19 -21.79 -7.63 3.92
N ALA A 20 -20.99 -6.62 4.33
CA ALA A 20 -20.37 -5.68 3.39
C ALA A 20 -19.42 -6.37 2.42
N LEU A 21 -18.61 -7.34 2.91
CA LEU A 21 -17.71 -8.12 2.07
C LEU A 21 -18.48 -9.06 1.11
N ALA A 22 -19.64 -9.56 1.52
CA ALA A 22 -20.52 -10.36 0.64
C ALA A 22 -21.09 -9.49 -0.50
N LEU A 23 -21.56 -8.27 -0.20
CA LEU A 23 -22.00 -7.30 -1.22
C LEU A 23 -20.89 -6.96 -2.22
N ALA A 24 -19.67 -6.71 -1.72
CA ALA A 24 -18.52 -6.49 -2.58
C ALA A 24 -18.20 -7.69 -3.47
N THR A 25 -18.38 -8.93 -2.96
CA THR A 25 -18.22 -10.15 -3.75
C THR A 25 -19.26 -10.25 -4.86
N GLY A 26 -20.50 -9.89 -4.58
CA GLY A 26 -21.57 -9.82 -5.57
C GLY A 26 -21.24 -8.83 -6.71
N PHE A 27 -20.77 -7.63 -6.36
CA PHE A 27 -20.28 -6.65 -7.34
C PHE A 27 -19.12 -7.20 -8.18
N ASP A 28 -18.12 -7.82 -7.54
CA ASP A 28 -16.95 -8.39 -8.22
C ASP A 28 -17.38 -9.46 -9.24
N GLY A 29 -18.40 -10.27 -8.89
CA GLY A 29 -19.03 -11.23 -9.78
C GLY A 29 -19.73 -10.56 -10.97
N ALA A 30 -20.53 -9.52 -10.71
CA ALA A 30 -21.22 -8.75 -11.76
C ALA A 30 -20.25 -8.12 -12.76
N LEU A 31 -19.16 -7.50 -12.26
CA LEU A 31 -18.08 -6.97 -13.10
C LEU A 31 -17.39 -8.09 -13.89
N GLY A 32 -17.22 -9.26 -13.27
CA GLY A 32 -16.62 -10.43 -13.91
C GLY A 32 -17.41 -10.96 -15.10
N HIS A 33 -18.73 -10.86 -15.05
CA HIS A 33 -19.62 -11.21 -16.18
C HIS A 33 -19.63 -10.18 -17.30
N GLY A 34 -19.32 -8.93 -16.96
CA GLY A 34 -19.35 -7.80 -17.89
C GLY A 34 -20.73 -7.13 -18.02
N PHE A 35 -20.71 -5.88 -18.40
CA PHE A 35 -21.89 -5.03 -18.44
C PHE A 35 -22.50 -4.86 -19.85
N ALA A 36 -21.98 -5.57 -20.86
CA ALA A 36 -22.58 -5.56 -22.20
C ALA A 36 -24.04 -6.04 -22.18
N ARG A 37 -24.32 -7.05 -21.35
CA ARG A 37 -25.67 -7.57 -21.10
C ARG A 37 -25.75 -8.09 -19.67
N VAL A 38 -26.37 -7.32 -18.80
CA VAL A 38 -26.51 -7.67 -17.39
C VAL A 38 -27.66 -8.67 -17.20
N ALA A 39 -27.35 -9.88 -16.79
CA ALA A 39 -28.33 -10.90 -16.46
C ALA A 39 -28.98 -10.63 -15.08
N GLU A 40 -30.03 -11.40 -14.71
CA GLU A 40 -30.81 -11.17 -13.50
C GLU A 40 -29.97 -11.23 -12.21
N GLU A 41 -29.10 -12.23 -12.07
CA GLU A 41 -28.24 -12.38 -10.87
C GLU A 41 -27.25 -11.22 -10.71
N PRO A 42 -26.43 -10.84 -11.71
CA PRO A 42 -25.60 -9.62 -11.65
C PRO A 42 -26.40 -8.34 -11.39
N ALA A 43 -27.60 -8.19 -11.99
CA ALA A 43 -28.46 -7.03 -11.74
C ALA A 43 -28.91 -6.94 -10.28
N ALA A 44 -29.28 -8.08 -9.67
CA ALA A 44 -29.64 -8.15 -8.27
C ALA A 44 -28.44 -7.79 -7.35
N ALA A 45 -27.22 -8.23 -7.70
CA ALA A 45 -26.01 -7.89 -6.94
C ALA A 45 -25.70 -6.39 -6.99
N LEU A 46 -25.86 -5.76 -8.15
CA LEU A 46 -25.70 -4.30 -8.30
C LEU A 46 -26.77 -3.53 -7.52
N ALA A 47 -28.02 -3.98 -7.57
CA ALA A 47 -29.12 -3.38 -6.81
C ALA A 47 -28.91 -3.53 -5.30
N ALA A 48 -28.37 -4.64 -4.81
CA ALA A 48 -28.04 -4.85 -3.41
C ALA A 48 -26.94 -3.89 -2.93
N LEU A 49 -25.90 -3.64 -3.76
CA LEU A 49 -24.87 -2.65 -3.47
C LEU A 49 -25.47 -1.24 -3.37
N ALA A 50 -26.34 -0.85 -4.33
CA ALA A 50 -27.01 0.45 -4.30
C ALA A 50 -27.92 0.61 -3.10
N GLY A 51 -28.68 -0.43 -2.74
CA GLY A 51 -29.53 -0.45 -1.55
C GLY A 51 -28.75 -0.24 -0.24
N ALA A 52 -27.59 -0.89 -0.11
CA ALA A 52 -26.74 -0.74 1.07
C ALA A 52 -26.17 0.68 1.24
N LEU A 53 -26.02 1.44 0.16
CA LEU A 53 -25.47 2.79 0.14
C LEU A 53 -26.52 3.88 -0.08
N ALA A 54 -27.82 3.54 -0.12
CA ALA A 54 -28.90 4.48 -0.42
C ALA A 54 -28.96 5.70 0.53
N GLY A 55 -28.59 5.52 1.80
CA GLY A 55 -28.50 6.62 2.78
C GLY A 55 -27.20 7.42 2.75
N SER A 56 -26.29 7.12 1.83
CA SER A 56 -25.01 7.83 1.71
C SER A 56 -25.09 8.96 0.67
N PRO A 57 -24.14 9.91 0.66
CA PRO A 57 -24.04 10.94 -0.39
C PRO A 57 -23.89 10.39 -1.83
N LEU A 58 -23.56 9.10 -1.98
CA LEU A 58 -23.47 8.43 -3.27
C LEU A 58 -24.78 7.75 -3.69
N GLY A 59 -25.77 7.62 -2.80
CA GLY A 59 -26.96 6.80 -3.00
C GLY A 59 -27.69 7.07 -4.31
N ASP A 60 -28.05 8.33 -4.58
CA ASP A 60 -28.79 8.71 -5.78
C ASP A 60 -28.01 8.39 -7.07
N ARG A 61 -26.72 8.77 -7.11
CA ARG A 61 -25.86 8.52 -8.28
C ARG A 61 -25.64 7.03 -8.52
N LEU A 62 -25.50 6.26 -7.43
CA LEU A 62 -25.31 4.82 -7.53
C LEU A 62 -26.59 4.12 -7.99
N GLY A 63 -27.75 4.54 -7.48
CA GLY A 63 -29.06 4.05 -7.93
C GLY A 63 -29.27 4.29 -9.43
N GLU A 64 -29.04 5.54 -9.90
CA GLU A 64 -29.10 5.88 -11.31
C GLU A 64 -28.13 5.04 -12.16
N ALA A 65 -26.87 4.90 -11.71
CA ALA A 65 -25.87 4.10 -12.41
C ALA A 65 -26.30 2.64 -12.58
N VAL A 66 -26.89 2.04 -11.54
CA VAL A 66 -27.40 0.66 -11.60
C VAL A 66 -28.56 0.56 -12.61
N GLU A 67 -29.54 1.47 -12.58
CA GLU A 67 -30.63 1.49 -13.56
C GLU A 67 -30.11 1.61 -14.99
N LYS A 68 -29.20 2.53 -15.25
CA LYS A 68 -28.65 2.77 -16.59
C LYS A 68 -27.83 1.58 -17.10
N VAL A 69 -26.95 1.01 -16.25
CA VAL A 69 -26.11 -0.13 -16.65
C VAL A 69 -26.97 -1.38 -16.88
N THR A 70 -27.98 -1.63 -16.06
CA THR A 70 -28.91 -2.76 -16.26
C THR A 70 -29.79 -2.57 -17.53
N ALA A 71 -30.06 -1.33 -17.91
CA ALA A 71 -30.73 -0.98 -19.18
C ALA A 71 -29.77 -1.00 -20.41
N GLY A 72 -28.47 -1.32 -20.22
CA GLY A 72 -27.48 -1.43 -21.29
C GLY A 72 -26.73 -0.12 -21.60
N SER A 73 -26.88 0.92 -20.79
CA SER A 73 -26.12 2.18 -20.94
C SER A 73 -24.89 2.21 -20.04
N VAL A 74 -23.71 1.92 -20.62
CA VAL A 74 -22.44 1.86 -19.89
C VAL A 74 -21.60 3.11 -20.20
N ALA A 75 -21.90 4.21 -19.48
CA ALA A 75 -21.14 5.46 -19.57
C ALA A 75 -20.06 5.56 -18.47
N ASP A 76 -19.04 6.41 -18.70
CA ASP A 76 -17.92 6.60 -17.75
C ASP A 76 -18.41 7.06 -16.37
N GLU A 77 -19.43 7.92 -16.32
CA GLU A 77 -20.06 8.42 -15.09
C GLU A 77 -20.75 7.31 -14.29
N HIS A 78 -21.42 6.36 -14.96
CA HIS A 78 -22.07 5.24 -14.31
C HIS A 78 -21.03 4.28 -13.73
N LEU A 79 -19.96 3.99 -14.48
CA LEU A 79 -18.87 3.15 -14.00
C LEU A 79 -18.10 3.80 -12.84
N ALA A 80 -17.89 5.12 -12.89
CA ALA A 80 -17.29 5.86 -11.79
C ALA A 80 -18.16 5.82 -10.51
N ALA A 81 -19.48 5.90 -10.64
CA ALA A 81 -20.41 5.76 -9.52
C ALA A 81 -20.37 4.34 -8.93
N LEU A 82 -20.40 3.32 -9.78
CA LEU A 82 -20.26 1.91 -9.35
C LEU A 82 -18.92 1.63 -8.65
N ALA A 83 -17.82 2.10 -9.22
CA ALA A 83 -16.49 2.00 -8.61
C ALA A 83 -16.43 2.75 -7.27
N GLY A 84 -17.03 3.95 -7.21
CA GLY A 84 -17.17 4.75 -6.00
C GLY A 84 -17.98 4.04 -4.91
N GLY A 85 -19.09 3.41 -5.25
CA GLY A 85 -19.93 2.62 -4.34
C GLY A 85 -19.17 1.42 -3.76
N ARG A 86 -18.47 0.68 -4.61
CA ARG A 86 -17.60 -0.42 -4.16
C ARG A 86 -16.48 0.07 -3.23
N ALA A 87 -15.81 1.15 -3.59
CA ALA A 87 -14.75 1.74 -2.77
C ALA A 87 -15.28 2.26 -1.42
N ALA A 88 -16.47 2.88 -1.40
CA ALA A 88 -17.11 3.35 -0.16
C ALA A 88 -17.45 2.18 0.78
N LEU A 89 -17.91 1.06 0.24
CA LEU A 89 -18.19 -0.16 1.02
C LEU A 89 -16.92 -0.71 1.67
N PHE A 90 -15.82 -0.84 0.91
CA PHE A 90 -14.52 -1.21 1.49
C PHE A 90 -13.98 -0.17 2.46
N GLY A 91 -14.26 1.12 2.21
CA GLY A 91 -13.92 2.20 3.13
C GLY A 91 -14.61 2.05 4.48
N ALA A 92 -15.89 1.73 4.49
CA ALA A 92 -16.66 1.49 5.72
C ALA A 92 -16.10 0.28 6.49
N VAL A 93 -15.79 -0.83 5.80
CA VAL A 93 -15.16 -2.00 6.40
C VAL A 93 -13.78 -1.66 6.97
N HIS A 94 -12.96 -0.92 6.21
CA HIS A 94 -11.66 -0.46 6.66
C HIS A 94 -11.78 0.38 7.92
N ASP A 95 -12.66 1.37 7.93
CA ASP A 95 -12.80 2.30 9.06
C ASP A 95 -13.30 1.58 10.32
N ALA A 96 -14.21 0.62 10.19
CA ALA A 96 -14.67 -0.21 11.30
C ALA A 96 -13.54 -1.08 11.89
N LEU A 97 -12.75 -1.73 11.03
CA LEU A 97 -11.60 -2.54 11.45
C LEU A 97 -10.49 -1.70 12.05
N LEU A 98 -10.21 -0.54 11.46
CA LEU A 98 -9.17 0.38 11.95
C LEU A 98 -9.57 0.99 13.30
N ALA A 99 -10.83 1.39 13.48
CA ALA A 99 -11.33 1.88 14.75
C ALA A 99 -11.18 0.83 15.87
N ARG A 100 -11.48 -0.45 15.57
CA ARG A 100 -11.23 -1.56 16.51
C ARG A 100 -9.75 -1.71 16.86
N LEU A 101 -8.86 -1.62 15.87
CA LEU A 101 -7.42 -1.69 16.10
C LEU A 101 -6.93 -0.51 16.94
N ASP A 102 -7.38 0.72 16.63
CA ASP A 102 -7.03 1.90 17.39
C ASP A 102 -7.55 1.82 18.84
N GLN A 103 -8.77 1.31 19.04
CA GLN A 103 -9.33 1.06 20.37
C GLN A 103 -8.50 0.04 21.15
N ALA A 104 -8.17 -1.10 20.56
CA ALA A 104 -7.37 -2.14 21.17
C ALA A 104 -5.96 -1.63 21.55
N LEU A 105 -5.37 -0.77 20.73
CA LEU A 105 -4.05 -0.17 20.98
C LEU A 105 -4.08 1.07 21.88
N GLY A 106 -5.26 1.61 22.19
CA GLY A 106 -5.42 2.90 22.90
C GLY A 106 -4.88 4.09 22.09
N ARG A 107 -4.96 4.02 20.75
CA ARG A 107 -4.32 4.96 19.81
C ARG A 107 -5.30 6.06 19.38
N SER A 108 -4.84 7.30 19.40
CA SER A 108 -5.57 8.44 18.82
C SER A 108 -5.22 8.59 17.34
N ARG A 109 -6.21 8.95 16.51
CA ARG A 109 -6.05 9.16 15.06
C ARG A 109 -6.57 10.53 14.64
N ALA A 110 -5.82 11.20 13.76
CA ALA A 110 -6.26 12.45 13.15
C ALA A 110 -7.47 12.22 12.22
N PRO A 111 -8.46 13.12 12.21
CA PRO A 111 -9.54 13.07 11.23
C PRO A 111 -9.00 13.44 9.83
N TRP A 112 -9.64 12.90 8.78
CA TRP A 112 -9.36 13.37 7.42
C TRP A 112 -9.83 14.83 7.30
N PRO A 113 -8.99 15.74 6.74
CA PRO A 113 -9.40 17.12 6.56
C PRO A 113 -10.69 17.20 5.71
N PRO A 114 -11.64 18.06 6.09
CA PRO A 114 -12.83 18.29 5.26
C PRO A 114 -12.37 18.78 3.87
N ALA A 115 -13.11 18.37 2.83
CA ALA A 115 -12.88 18.93 1.50
C ALA A 115 -12.98 20.44 1.62
N ALA A 116 -11.96 21.17 1.16
CA ALA A 116 -12.06 22.62 1.05
C ALA A 116 -13.32 22.93 0.25
N ALA A 117 -14.18 23.81 0.77
CA ALA A 117 -15.37 24.27 0.05
C ALA A 117 -14.85 24.92 -1.24
N THR A 118 -14.83 24.15 -2.32
CA THR A 118 -14.61 24.70 -3.65
C THR A 118 -15.89 25.44 -3.99
N ASP A 119 -15.82 26.78 -3.97
CA ASP A 119 -16.84 27.59 -4.60
C ASP A 119 -17.03 27.05 -6.02
N ALA A 120 -18.20 26.53 -6.29
CA ALA A 120 -18.56 25.88 -7.56
C ALA A 120 -18.47 26.84 -8.77
N THR A 121 -18.02 28.07 -8.57
CA THR A 121 -17.89 29.15 -9.57
C THR A 121 -16.48 29.32 -10.13
N THR A 122 -15.45 28.74 -9.54
CA THR A 122 -14.13 28.69 -10.18
C THR A 122 -13.99 27.30 -10.80
N GLY A 123 -14.11 27.27 -12.13
CA GLY A 123 -13.92 26.05 -12.92
C GLY A 123 -12.70 25.28 -12.41
N ALA A 124 -12.86 23.96 -12.31
CA ALA A 124 -11.88 23.03 -11.76
C ALA A 124 -10.44 23.48 -12.09
N ALA A 125 -9.80 24.14 -11.12
CA ALA A 125 -8.38 24.38 -11.22
C ALA A 125 -7.76 22.98 -11.24
N SER A 126 -7.32 22.55 -12.42
CA SER A 126 -6.51 21.34 -12.60
C SER A 126 -5.36 21.45 -11.62
N VAL A 127 -5.39 20.64 -10.58
CA VAL A 127 -4.25 20.51 -9.68
C VAL A 127 -3.09 20.01 -10.55
N GLY A 128 -2.20 20.97 -10.94
CA GLY A 128 -0.98 20.72 -11.71
C GLY A 128 -1.22 20.03 -13.04
N GLY A 129 -1.63 20.80 -14.10
CA GLY A 129 -1.32 20.50 -15.52
C GLY A 129 -1.46 19.07 -16.06
N VAL A 130 -2.17 18.17 -15.38
CA VAL A 130 -2.36 16.77 -15.82
C VAL A 130 -3.21 16.78 -17.09
N PRO A 131 -2.73 16.26 -18.22
CA PRO A 131 -3.49 16.23 -19.47
C PRO A 131 -4.73 15.33 -19.35
N GLU A 132 -5.92 15.91 -19.42
CA GLU A 132 -7.20 15.20 -19.31
C GLU A 132 -7.37 14.09 -20.36
N ASN A 133 -6.80 14.28 -21.55
CA ASN A 133 -6.82 13.28 -22.62
C ASN A 133 -6.12 11.96 -22.23
N LEU A 134 -5.10 12.00 -21.38
CA LEU A 134 -4.41 10.80 -20.88
C LEU A 134 -5.32 10.03 -19.92
N LEU A 135 -5.99 10.73 -19.00
CA LEU A 135 -6.95 10.13 -18.09
C LEU A 135 -8.16 9.56 -18.83
N ALA A 136 -8.65 10.27 -19.85
CA ALA A 136 -9.73 9.79 -20.70
C ALA A 136 -9.37 8.49 -21.43
N GLY A 137 -8.16 8.36 -21.96
CA GLY A 137 -7.68 7.12 -22.57
C GLY A 137 -7.72 5.93 -21.61
N CYS A 138 -7.31 6.15 -20.34
CA CYS A 138 -7.38 5.11 -19.31
C CYS A 138 -8.83 4.72 -19.00
N ARG A 139 -9.73 5.70 -18.86
CA ARG A 139 -11.16 5.42 -18.61
C ARG A 139 -11.79 4.62 -19.75
N VAL A 140 -11.45 4.93 -21.00
CA VAL A 140 -11.93 4.16 -22.16
C VAL A 140 -11.51 2.70 -22.07
N TRP A 141 -10.23 2.42 -21.81
CA TRP A 141 -9.76 1.04 -21.67
C TRP A 141 -10.44 0.30 -20.50
N LEU A 142 -10.55 0.94 -19.33
CA LEU A 142 -11.21 0.35 -18.16
C LEU A 142 -12.71 0.13 -18.39
N ARG A 143 -13.37 0.99 -19.18
CA ARG A 143 -14.75 0.81 -19.62
C ARG A 143 -14.90 -0.42 -20.53
N GLU A 144 -14.02 -0.59 -21.50
CA GLU A 144 -14.06 -1.75 -22.38
C GLU A 144 -13.89 -3.06 -21.60
N LEU A 145 -13.00 -3.09 -20.59
CA LEU A 145 -12.88 -4.23 -19.67
C LEU A 145 -14.19 -4.51 -18.91
N ALA A 146 -14.84 -3.46 -18.41
CA ALA A 146 -16.11 -3.60 -17.68
C ALA A 146 -17.27 -4.03 -18.59
N ILE A 147 -17.30 -3.60 -19.84
CA ILE A 147 -18.31 -4.02 -20.83
C ILE A 147 -18.10 -5.50 -21.17
N THR A 148 -16.86 -5.88 -21.44
CA THR A 148 -16.50 -7.23 -21.92
C THR A 148 -16.60 -8.27 -20.79
N GLY A 149 -16.28 -7.88 -19.54
CA GLY A 149 -16.10 -8.82 -18.42
C GLY A 149 -14.81 -9.64 -18.55
N TRP A 150 -14.36 -10.22 -17.45
CA TRP A 150 -13.03 -10.85 -17.41
C TRP A 150 -12.88 -12.01 -18.41
N ARG A 151 -13.90 -12.85 -18.57
CA ARG A 151 -13.81 -14.01 -19.48
C ARG A 151 -13.78 -13.65 -20.96
N GLY A 152 -14.21 -12.46 -21.31
CA GLY A 152 -14.17 -11.94 -22.68
C GLY A 152 -12.87 -11.20 -23.02
N VAL A 153 -11.98 -11.01 -22.05
CA VAL A 153 -10.71 -10.31 -22.28
C VAL A 153 -9.79 -11.16 -23.15
N ASP A 154 -9.35 -10.57 -24.26
CA ASP A 154 -8.38 -11.12 -25.20
C ASP A 154 -7.09 -10.30 -25.25
N ASP A 155 -6.11 -10.76 -26.02
CA ASP A 155 -4.81 -10.12 -26.16
C ASP A 155 -4.90 -8.72 -26.81
N ASP A 156 -5.86 -8.49 -27.71
CA ASP A 156 -6.05 -7.21 -28.36
C ASP A 156 -6.56 -6.16 -27.37
N LEU A 157 -7.53 -6.54 -26.53
CA LEU A 157 -8.05 -5.67 -25.48
C LEU A 157 -6.98 -5.35 -24.42
N VAL A 158 -6.16 -6.33 -24.03
CA VAL A 158 -5.05 -6.12 -23.08
C VAL A 158 -4.01 -5.17 -23.66
N SER A 159 -3.62 -5.39 -24.93
CA SER A 159 -2.62 -4.54 -25.61
C SER A 159 -3.09 -3.11 -25.84
N GLY A 160 -4.40 -2.87 -25.86
CA GLY A 160 -4.99 -1.54 -25.92
C GLY A 160 -4.59 -0.60 -24.77
N ALA A 161 -4.10 -1.16 -23.64
CA ALA A 161 -3.58 -0.39 -22.52
C ALA A 161 -2.17 0.18 -22.77
N ASP A 162 -1.36 -0.45 -23.59
CA ASP A 162 0.09 -0.21 -23.66
C ASP A 162 0.41 1.24 -24.00
N GLN A 163 -0.28 1.82 -24.99
CA GLN A 163 -0.08 3.22 -25.39
C GLN A 163 -0.47 4.21 -24.26
N ALA A 164 -1.58 3.94 -23.58
CA ALA A 164 -2.04 4.78 -22.47
C ALA A 164 -1.03 4.72 -21.30
N ILE A 165 -0.56 3.52 -20.94
CA ILE A 165 0.41 3.31 -19.87
C ILE A 165 1.73 4.02 -20.18
N GLU A 166 2.24 3.89 -21.42
CA GLU A 166 3.48 4.57 -21.84
C GLU A 166 3.35 6.10 -21.73
N ALA A 167 2.22 6.66 -22.17
CA ALA A 167 1.96 8.09 -22.09
C ALA A 167 1.86 8.59 -20.63
N LEU A 168 1.26 7.80 -19.72
CA LEU A 168 1.20 8.13 -18.30
C LEU A 168 2.58 8.11 -17.62
N LEU A 169 3.48 7.18 -18.00
CA LEU A 169 4.82 7.08 -17.43
C LEU A 169 5.66 8.34 -17.69
N ALA A 170 5.39 9.06 -18.79
CA ALA A 170 6.06 10.30 -19.12
C ALA A 170 5.72 11.44 -18.14
N VAL A 171 4.56 11.37 -17.45
CA VAL A 171 4.08 12.39 -16.51
C VAL A 171 4.33 11.93 -15.08
N PRO A 172 5.24 12.58 -14.30
CA PRO A 172 5.62 12.13 -12.96
C PRO A 172 4.44 11.89 -12.01
N GLU A 173 3.44 12.76 -12.05
CA GLU A 173 2.26 12.73 -11.20
C GLU A 173 1.34 11.53 -11.51
N LEU A 174 1.41 11.00 -12.72
CA LEU A 174 0.59 9.87 -13.21
C LEU A 174 1.29 8.51 -13.13
N ARG A 175 2.56 8.46 -12.76
CA ARG A 175 3.32 7.20 -12.68
C ARG A 175 2.68 6.17 -11.75
N GLY A 176 2.05 6.62 -10.66
CA GLY A 176 1.32 5.73 -9.75
C GLY A 176 0.14 5.03 -10.44
N LEU A 177 -0.61 5.76 -11.27
CA LEU A 177 -1.68 5.20 -12.11
C LEU A 177 -1.11 4.29 -13.19
N ALA A 178 -0.05 4.71 -13.87
CA ALA A 178 0.63 3.88 -14.88
C ALA A 178 1.04 2.51 -14.35
N VAL A 179 1.73 2.46 -13.20
CA VAL A 179 2.17 1.20 -12.57
C VAL A 179 0.98 0.32 -12.17
N LEU A 180 -0.13 0.92 -11.71
CA LEU A 180 -1.32 0.16 -11.35
C LEU A 180 -1.97 -0.47 -12.58
N LEU A 181 -2.12 0.28 -13.68
CA LEU A 181 -2.70 -0.22 -14.94
C LEU A 181 -1.79 -1.25 -15.61
N ASP A 182 -0.47 -1.03 -15.59
CA ASP A 182 0.52 -2.01 -16.06
C ASP A 182 0.41 -3.32 -15.28
N GLY A 183 0.26 -3.24 -13.94
CA GLY A 183 0.03 -4.40 -13.10
C GLY A 183 -1.22 -5.18 -13.51
N LEU A 184 -2.35 -4.49 -13.76
CA LEU A 184 -3.58 -5.12 -14.22
C LEU A 184 -3.41 -5.75 -15.61
N ALA A 185 -2.85 -5.01 -16.57
CA ALA A 185 -2.60 -5.50 -17.92
C ALA A 185 -1.66 -6.71 -17.93
N THR A 186 -0.61 -6.69 -17.11
CA THR A 186 0.34 -7.81 -16.96
C THR A 186 -0.33 -9.05 -16.38
N GLU A 187 -1.17 -8.91 -15.34
CA GLU A 187 -1.93 -10.03 -14.77
C GLU A 187 -2.90 -10.63 -15.78
N LEU A 188 -3.62 -9.80 -16.54
CA LEU A 188 -4.54 -10.26 -17.59
C LEU A 188 -3.77 -10.99 -18.71
N ARG A 189 -2.66 -10.45 -19.17
CA ARG A 189 -1.79 -11.05 -20.19
C ARG A 189 -1.22 -12.40 -19.75
N ALA A 190 -0.74 -12.47 -18.50
CA ALA A 190 -0.23 -13.73 -17.93
C ALA A 190 -1.32 -14.79 -17.73
N SER A 191 -2.58 -14.37 -17.66
CA SER A 191 -3.76 -15.23 -17.50
C SER A 191 -4.43 -15.60 -18.83
N SER A 192 -3.95 -15.08 -19.97
CA SER A 192 -4.52 -15.36 -21.29
C SER A 192 -4.27 -16.82 -21.72
N PRO A 193 -5.27 -17.51 -22.28
CA PRO A 193 -6.65 -17.08 -22.51
C PRO A 193 -7.52 -17.15 -21.25
N VAL A 194 -7.98 -16.01 -20.77
CA VAL A 194 -8.77 -15.88 -19.52
C VAL A 194 -10.05 -16.73 -19.55
N ALA A 195 -10.64 -16.89 -20.73
CA ALA A 195 -11.86 -17.69 -20.94
C ALA A 195 -11.73 -19.13 -20.42
N THR A 196 -10.53 -19.70 -20.42
CA THR A 196 -10.27 -21.09 -20.04
C THR A 196 -9.83 -21.29 -18.60
N MET A 197 -9.71 -20.22 -17.82
CA MET A 197 -9.32 -20.32 -16.41
C MET A 197 -10.42 -20.99 -15.57
N ASP A 198 -10.07 -21.97 -14.75
CA ASP A 198 -10.99 -22.61 -13.81
C ASP A 198 -11.51 -21.61 -12.76
N ARG A 199 -10.62 -20.75 -12.24
CA ARG A 199 -10.93 -19.74 -11.22
C ARG A 199 -10.34 -18.39 -11.61
N LEU A 200 -11.20 -17.37 -11.56
CA LEU A 200 -10.78 -15.99 -11.76
C LEU A 200 -10.44 -15.31 -10.43
N PRO A 201 -9.40 -14.51 -10.33
CA PRO A 201 -9.11 -13.71 -9.15
C PRO A 201 -10.01 -12.45 -9.10
N LEU A 202 -11.34 -12.65 -9.07
CA LEU A 202 -12.36 -11.61 -9.23
C LEU A 202 -12.11 -10.41 -8.32
N ARG A 203 -11.84 -10.66 -7.01
CA ARG A 203 -11.58 -9.61 -6.04
C ARG A 203 -10.35 -8.79 -6.43
N ARG A 204 -9.26 -9.44 -6.80
CA ARG A 204 -7.99 -8.80 -7.14
C ARG A 204 -8.14 -7.91 -8.37
N TRP A 205 -8.76 -8.41 -9.42
CA TRP A 205 -8.93 -7.64 -10.65
C TRP A 205 -9.96 -6.51 -10.50
N ALA A 206 -11.03 -6.74 -9.73
CA ALA A 206 -11.97 -5.69 -9.38
C ALA A 206 -11.34 -4.59 -8.52
N ASP A 207 -10.43 -4.92 -7.60
CA ASP A 207 -9.67 -3.94 -6.81
C ASP A 207 -8.78 -3.06 -7.72
N LEU A 208 -8.03 -3.67 -8.64
CA LEU A 208 -7.17 -2.94 -9.58
C LEU A 208 -7.99 -2.07 -10.52
N TRP A 209 -9.09 -2.60 -11.08
CA TRP A 209 -10.01 -1.89 -11.96
C TRP A 209 -10.65 -0.70 -11.23
N THR A 210 -11.26 -0.93 -10.06
CA THR A 210 -11.90 0.11 -9.25
C THR A 210 -10.92 1.24 -8.93
N ARG A 211 -9.73 0.90 -8.44
CA ARG A 211 -8.71 1.89 -8.09
C ARG A 211 -8.20 2.62 -9.32
N GLY A 212 -7.96 1.93 -10.44
CA GLY A 212 -7.56 2.53 -11.71
C GLY A 212 -8.58 3.53 -12.21
N LEU A 213 -9.86 3.15 -12.20
CA LEU A 213 -10.94 4.01 -12.68
C LEU A 213 -11.11 5.27 -11.80
N LEU A 214 -11.02 5.14 -10.47
CA LEU A 214 -11.11 6.27 -9.55
C LEU A 214 -9.89 7.19 -9.66
N LEU A 215 -8.67 6.66 -9.78
CA LEU A 215 -7.46 7.46 -10.00
C LEU A 215 -7.45 8.17 -11.35
N ALA A 216 -8.16 7.61 -12.35
CA ALA A 216 -8.35 8.26 -13.64
C ALA A 216 -9.41 9.38 -13.62
N GLN A 217 -10.10 9.61 -12.50
CA GLN A 217 -10.94 10.79 -12.29
C GLN A 217 -10.11 11.94 -11.74
N SER A 218 -10.56 13.18 -11.99
CA SER A 218 -9.97 14.37 -11.38
C SER A 218 -10.32 14.44 -9.90
N GLY A 219 -9.33 14.58 -9.02
CA GLY A 219 -9.62 14.74 -7.60
C GLY A 219 -8.38 14.97 -6.74
N PRO A 220 -8.53 15.65 -5.61
CA PRO A 220 -7.50 15.82 -4.61
C PRO A 220 -7.40 14.57 -3.71
N TRP A 221 -6.93 13.45 -4.26
CA TRP A 221 -6.91 12.16 -3.55
C TRP A 221 -5.96 12.10 -2.36
N HIS A 222 -4.92 12.93 -2.35
CA HIS A 222 -3.86 12.89 -1.33
C HIS A 222 -3.90 14.07 -0.33
N GLY A 223 -4.72 15.07 -0.57
CA GLY A 223 -4.73 16.32 0.18
C GLY A 223 -3.55 17.22 -0.17
N VAL A 224 -3.47 18.38 0.52
CA VAL A 224 -2.40 19.35 0.34
C VAL A 224 -1.29 19.06 1.33
N PRO A 225 -0.01 18.98 0.91
CA PRO A 225 1.10 18.77 1.83
C PRO A 225 1.36 20.01 2.69
N GLU A 226 1.70 19.81 3.96
CA GLU A 226 2.20 20.86 4.86
C GLU A 226 3.70 20.70 5.08
N PRO A 227 4.50 21.79 5.19
CA PRO A 227 5.91 21.69 5.54
C PRO A 227 6.04 21.37 7.03
N VAL A 228 6.83 20.34 7.36
CA VAL A 228 7.11 19.94 8.75
C VAL A 228 8.60 19.91 9.00
N SER A 229 8.99 20.24 10.24
CA SER A 229 10.37 20.17 10.72
C SER A 229 10.41 19.47 12.06
N GLY A 230 11.47 18.70 12.31
CA GLY A 230 11.64 17.97 13.55
C GLY A 230 12.56 16.77 13.41
N ARG A 231 12.50 15.87 14.38
CA ARG A 231 13.30 14.66 14.45
C ARG A 231 12.47 13.44 14.08
N LEU A 232 12.84 12.79 12.98
CA LEU A 232 12.25 11.52 12.57
C LEU A 232 13.00 10.36 13.26
N LEU A 233 12.30 9.60 14.08
CA LEU A 233 12.76 8.38 14.74
C LEU A 233 12.25 7.18 13.96
N ILE A 234 13.17 6.39 13.39
CA ILE A 234 12.81 5.25 12.54
C ILE A 234 12.38 4.05 13.39
N LEU A 235 11.26 3.43 13.04
CA LEU A 235 10.74 2.19 13.64
C LEU A 235 11.14 0.96 12.82
N GLY A 236 11.23 1.09 11.50
CA GLY A 236 11.59 0.01 10.60
C GLY A 236 11.23 0.28 9.16
N ALA A 237 11.60 -0.64 8.27
CA ALA A 237 11.37 -0.55 6.84
C ALA A 237 10.63 -1.78 6.30
N ASP A 238 9.58 -1.53 5.48
CA ASP A 238 8.92 -2.52 4.63
C ASP A 238 9.51 -2.40 3.21
N VAL A 239 10.12 -3.49 2.73
CA VAL A 239 10.72 -3.55 1.40
C VAL A 239 9.86 -4.42 0.51
N HIS A 240 9.32 -3.83 -0.53
CA HIS A 240 8.44 -4.50 -1.46
C HIS A 240 9.06 -4.56 -2.86
N GLU A 241 9.30 -5.77 -3.34
CA GLU A 241 9.91 -6.03 -4.63
C GLU A 241 8.90 -6.53 -5.64
N HIS A 242 8.87 -5.89 -6.80
CA HIS A 242 8.25 -6.34 -8.03
C HIS A 242 9.32 -6.68 -9.08
N ALA A 243 8.91 -7.28 -10.19
CA ALA A 243 9.80 -7.56 -11.30
C ALA A 243 10.51 -6.29 -11.83
N THR A 244 9.77 -5.18 -11.93
CA THR A 244 10.21 -3.93 -12.57
C THR A 244 10.48 -2.78 -11.61
N VAL A 245 10.10 -2.91 -10.33
CA VAL A 245 10.24 -1.85 -9.33
C VAL A 245 10.51 -2.42 -7.95
N VAL A 246 11.28 -1.70 -7.16
CA VAL A 246 11.39 -1.93 -5.71
C VAL A 246 11.00 -0.66 -4.98
N ARG A 247 10.27 -0.83 -3.87
CA ARG A 247 9.88 0.25 -2.97
C ARG A 247 10.34 -0.07 -1.56
N VAL A 248 10.96 0.92 -0.93
CA VAL A 248 11.26 0.91 0.51
C VAL A 248 10.33 1.91 1.19
N GLN A 249 9.50 1.42 2.10
CA GLN A 249 8.64 2.26 2.93
C GLN A 249 9.16 2.25 4.36
N VAL A 250 9.60 3.40 4.83
CA VAL A 250 10.13 3.59 6.18
C VAL A 250 9.01 4.10 7.07
N HIS A 251 8.78 3.44 8.19
CA HIS A 251 7.83 3.84 9.23
C HIS A 251 8.59 4.49 10.38
N GLY A 252 8.06 5.56 10.93
CA GLY A 252 8.70 6.28 12.02
C GLY A 252 7.76 7.12 12.85
N VAL A 253 8.32 7.73 13.90
CA VAL A 253 7.68 8.75 14.73
C VAL A 253 8.38 10.08 14.45
N LEU A 254 7.63 11.10 14.06
CA LEU A 254 8.12 12.46 13.94
C LEU A 254 7.88 13.19 15.26
N GLU A 255 8.96 13.66 15.89
CA GLU A 255 8.93 14.57 17.02
C GLU A 255 9.09 16.00 16.52
N GLU A 256 8.05 16.82 16.65
CA GLU A 256 8.07 18.20 16.25
C GLU A 256 8.56 19.11 17.38
N ALA A 257 9.00 20.32 17.05
CA ALA A 257 9.57 21.28 18.00
C ALA A 257 8.64 21.64 19.19
N GLY A 258 7.32 21.42 19.03
CA GLY A 258 6.32 21.61 20.11
C GLY A 258 6.14 20.42 21.03
N GLY A 259 6.92 19.35 20.87
CA GLY A 259 6.80 18.11 21.67
C GLY A 259 5.64 17.20 21.22
N GLN A 260 4.94 17.55 20.15
CA GLN A 260 3.94 16.67 19.54
C GLN A 260 4.65 15.54 18.78
N THR A 261 4.12 14.33 18.91
CA THR A 261 4.61 13.17 18.19
C THR A 261 3.53 12.64 17.26
N ARG A 262 3.93 12.34 16.01
CA ARG A 262 3.04 11.78 14.98
C ARG A 262 3.64 10.55 14.34
N LEU A 263 2.82 9.55 14.04
CA LEU A 263 3.22 8.45 13.16
C LEU A 263 3.31 8.98 11.73
N VAL A 264 4.46 8.74 11.11
CA VAL A 264 4.71 9.11 9.72
C VAL A 264 5.34 7.95 8.97
N ARG A 265 5.25 8.01 7.65
CA ARG A 265 5.97 7.10 6.78
C ARG A 265 6.54 7.87 5.58
N THR A 266 7.63 7.36 5.04
CA THR A 266 8.15 7.84 3.75
C THR A 266 8.39 6.67 2.83
N SER A 267 8.15 6.86 1.54
CA SER A 267 8.36 5.82 0.54
C SER A 267 9.31 6.32 -0.54
N VAL A 268 10.33 5.51 -0.82
CA VAL A 268 11.21 5.71 -1.96
C VAL A 268 11.12 4.48 -2.87
N ALA A 269 11.11 4.71 -4.17
CA ALA A 269 11.01 3.64 -5.15
C ALA A 269 12.09 3.80 -6.23
N ALA A 270 12.53 2.67 -6.77
CA ALA A 270 13.49 2.63 -7.87
C ALA A 270 13.05 1.59 -8.91
N ALA A 271 13.24 1.92 -10.18
CA ALA A 271 13.09 0.93 -11.24
C ALA A 271 14.19 -0.13 -11.13
N LYS A 272 13.84 -1.38 -11.38
CA LYS A 272 14.79 -2.50 -11.40
C LYS A 272 14.52 -3.39 -12.61
N VAL A 273 15.46 -4.26 -12.90
CA VAL A 273 15.32 -5.38 -13.82
C VAL A 273 15.46 -6.70 -13.06
N ASP A 274 14.96 -7.79 -13.59
CA ASP A 274 14.89 -9.09 -12.90
C ASP A 274 16.23 -9.62 -12.39
N THR A 275 17.33 -9.21 -13.01
CA THR A 275 18.68 -9.58 -12.58
C THR A 275 19.15 -8.90 -11.30
N ILE A 276 18.48 -7.84 -10.85
CA ILE A 276 18.78 -7.15 -9.58
C ILE A 276 17.92 -7.78 -8.50
N VAL A 277 18.53 -8.65 -7.69
CA VAL A 277 17.87 -9.42 -6.63
C VAL A 277 18.70 -9.40 -5.35
N GLY A 278 18.07 -9.78 -4.23
CA GLY A 278 18.72 -9.85 -2.94
C GLY A 278 19.31 -8.49 -2.50
N PRO A 279 20.43 -8.48 -1.76
CA PRO A 279 21.01 -7.24 -1.22
C PRO A 279 21.39 -6.19 -2.28
N SER A 280 21.61 -6.58 -3.53
CA SER A 280 21.92 -5.65 -4.64
C SER A 280 20.80 -4.63 -4.90
N VAL A 281 19.58 -4.92 -4.45
CA VAL A 281 18.42 -4.00 -4.52
C VAL A 281 18.70 -2.66 -3.83
N TRP A 282 19.40 -2.67 -2.70
CA TRP A 282 19.72 -1.46 -1.94
C TRP A 282 20.60 -0.46 -2.71
N ARG A 283 21.43 -0.94 -3.63
CA ARG A 283 22.29 -0.07 -4.48
C ARG A 283 21.48 0.84 -5.41
N LEU A 284 20.21 0.55 -5.64
CA LEU A 284 19.31 1.38 -6.43
C LEU A 284 18.97 2.70 -5.73
N PHE A 285 19.09 2.74 -4.39
CA PHE A 285 18.75 3.89 -3.56
C PHE A 285 19.95 4.80 -3.22
N GLY A 286 21.09 4.66 -3.91
CA GLY A 286 22.29 5.49 -3.69
C GLY A 286 22.09 7.01 -3.84
N GLY A 287 20.98 7.45 -4.46
CA GLY A 287 20.57 8.86 -4.50
C GLY A 287 19.83 9.35 -3.23
N ARG A 288 19.76 8.53 -2.17
CA ARG A 288 19.10 8.84 -0.89
C ARG A 288 20.03 8.51 0.29
N PRO A 289 21.27 9.05 0.33
CA PRO A 289 22.29 8.63 1.29
C PRO A 289 21.90 8.89 2.75
N VAL A 290 21.16 9.98 3.04
CA VAL A 290 20.74 10.29 4.42
C VAL A 290 19.74 9.25 4.92
N LEU A 291 18.73 8.91 4.12
CA LEU A 291 17.72 7.92 4.51
C LEU A 291 18.31 6.53 4.64
N MET A 292 19.13 6.11 3.67
CA MET A 292 19.75 4.78 3.68
C MET A 292 20.76 4.65 4.82
N GLY A 293 21.58 5.70 5.07
CA GLY A 293 22.50 5.72 6.20
C GLY A 293 21.79 5.65 7.54
N ALA A 294 20.70 6.41 7.71
CA ALA A 294 19.93 6.38 8.95
C ALA A 294 19.29 5.00 9.23
N LEU A 295 18.83 4.31 8.18
CA LEU A 295 18.32 2.94 8.30
C LEU A 295 19.41 1.96 8.72
N ALA A 296 20.56 1.97 8.02
CA ALA A 296 21.65 1.01 8.25
C ALA A 296 22.32 1.19 9.62
N ASP A 297 22.45 2.45 10.07
CA ASP A 297 23.22 2.82 11.26
C ASP A 297 22.32 3.12 12.47
N HIS A 298 21.01 2.83 12.39
CA HIS A 298 20.00 3.08 13.43
C HIS A 298 20.09 4.50 13.99
N ARG A 299 19.97 5.50 13.10
CA ARG A 299 20.05 6.91 13.46
C ARG A 299 18.72 7.62 13.25
N SER A 300 18.48 8.65 14.05
CA SER A 300 17.41 9.60 13.76
C SER A 300 17.74 10.46 12.53
N VAL A 301 16.74 11.11 11.97
CA VAL A 301 16.92 12.06 10.89
C VAL A 301 16.30 13.39 11.29
N GLU A 302 17.13 14.46 11.26
CA GLU A 302 16.63 15.82 11.40
C GLU A 302 16.08 16.28 10.03
N ILE A 303 14.80 16.65 9.99
CA ILE A 303 14.13 17.14 8.78
C ILE A 303 13.74 18.60 8.92
N ASP A 304 13.82 19.36 7.82
CA ASP A 304 13.50 20.78 7.79
C ASP A 304 12.64 21.13 6.58
N GLY A 305 11.41 21.59 6.83
CA GLY A 305 10.45 21.94 5.80
C GLY A 305 10.05 20.77 4.89
N MET A 306 10.16 19.50 5.36
CA MET A 306 9.79 18.31 4.60
C MET A 306 8.27 18.31 4.34
N PRO A 307 7.78 18.12 3.10
CA PRO A 307 6.35 18.08 2.85
C PRO A 307 5.72 16.82 3.45
N LEU A 308 4.69 17.00 4.28
CA LEU A 308 3.89 15.95 4.91
C LEU A 308 2.46 15.99 4.37
N LEU A 309 2.00 14.89 3.81
CA LEU A 309 0.59 14.71 3.42
C LEU A 309 -0.29 14.40 4.63
N PRO A 310 -1.60 14.74 4.62
CA PRO A 310 -2.53 14.43 5.72
C PRO A 310 -2.59 12.94 6.07
N GLY A 311 -2.28 12.07 5.12
CA GLY A 311 -2.17 10.62 5.31
C GLY A 311 -0.90 10.16 6.04
N GLY A 312 -0.05 11.07 6.50
CA GLY A 312 1.19 10.73 7.21
C GLY A 312 2.36 10.37 6.29
N ASP A 313 2.23 10.60 4.98
CA ASP A 313 3.31 10.36 4.02
C ASP A 313 4.23 11.58 3.90
N LEU A 314 5.48 11.45 4.33
CA LEU A 314 6.55 12.41 4.06
C LEU A 314 7.01 12.24 2.61
N LEU A 315 6.92 13.31 1.83
CA LEU A 315 7.48 13.37 0.48
C LEU A 315 8.98 13.62 0.60
N TRP A 316 9.77 12.55 0.45
CA TRP A 316 11.18 12.58 0.81
C TRP A 316 12.03 13.44 -0.11
N HIS A 317 12.77 14.36 0.50
CA HIS A 317 13.81 15.19 -0.12
C HIS A 317 15.09 15.07 0.70
N ASP A 318 16.15 14.48 0.13
CA ASP A 318 17.38 14.19 0.87
C ASP A 318 18.14 15.47 1.26
N ASP A 319 17.99 16.55 0.49
CA ASP A 319 18.53 17.89 0.75
C ASP A 319 17.86 18.63 1.93
N ARG A 320 16.68 18.16 2.36
CA ARG A 320 15.96 18.65 3.55
C ARG A 320 16.15 17.76 4.77
N ALA A 321 17.07 16.81 4.71
CA ALA A 321 17.32 15.83 5.74
C ALA A 321 18.79 15.80 6.16
N ARG A 322 19.05 15.56 7.43
CA ARG A 322 20.40 15.36 7.99
C ARG A 322 20.39 14.21 8.97
N THR A 323 21.44 13.39 8.96
CA THR A 323 21.63 12.33 9.92
C THR A 323 21.74 12.89 11.33
N GLY A 324 20.90 12.42 12.26
CA GLY A 324 20.87 12.80 13.65
C GLY A 324 21.66 11.86 14.58
N ALA A 325 21.29 11.81 15.85
CA ALA A 325 21.88 10.93 16.86
C ALA A 325 21.48 9.45 16.65
N GLU A 326 22.18 8.55 17.34
CA GLU A 326 21.74 7.17 17.44
C GLU A 326 20.31 7.07 18.01
N ALA A 327 19.49 6.22 17.43
CA ALA A 327 18.09 6.03 17.79
C ALA A 327 17.69 4.57 17.57
N ASP A 328 17.75 3.79 18.63
CA ASP A 328 17.35 2.39 18.58
C ASP A 328 15.82 2.26 18.36
N PRO A 329 15.36 1.56 17.31
CA PRO A 329 13.95 1.41 16.98
C PRO A 329 13.10 0.78 18.10
N PHE A 330 13.65 -0.15 18.89
CA PHE A 330 12.93 -0.75 19.99
C PHE A 330 12.73 0.22 21.16
N THR A 331 13.75 1.02 21.48
CA THR A 331 13.64 2.08 22.48
C THR A 331 12.64 3.14 22.02
N THR A 332 12.70 3.57 20.77
CA THR A 332 11.72 4.47 20.16
C THR A 332 10.30 3.91 20.28
N ALA A 333 10.10 2.65 19.92
CA ALA A 333 8.78 2.02 19.98
C ALA A 333 8.24 1.92 21.41
N ARG A 334 9.08 1.61 22.41
CA ARG A 334 8.67 1.54 23.82
C ARG A 334 8.21 2.89 24.38
N VAL A 335 8.91 3.96 23.98
CA VAL A 335 8.71 5.28 24.57
C VAL A 335 7.65 6.10 23.80
N GLN A 336 7.70 6.07 22.46
CA GLN A 336 6.98 7.03 21.63
C GLN A 336 5.73 6.45 20.95
N LEU A 337 5.74 5.13 20.64
CA LEU A 337 4.73 4.56 19.73
C LEU A 337 3.29 4.63 20.28
N ALA A 338 3.12 4.48 21.60
CA ALA A 338 1.80 4.49 22.22
C ALA A 338 1.17 5.89 22.25
N GLY A 339 1.99 6.95 22.37
CA GLY A 339 1.53 8.34 22.46
C GLY A 339 1.48 9.08 21.12
N ALA A 340 2.03 8.51 20.08
CA ALA A 340 2.10 9.14 18.76
C ALA A 340 0.72 9.19 18.09
N LEU A 341 0.33 10.37 17.60
CA LEU A 341 -0.90 10.56 16.84
C LEU A 341 -0.81 9.82 15.50
N ALA A 342 -1.73 8.89 15.24
CA ALA A 342 -1.82 8.23 13.96
C ALA A 342 -2.40 9.17 12.88
N PRO A 343 -1.92 9.11 11.64
CA PRO A 343 -2.42 9.97 10.57
C PRO A 343 -3.83 9.55 10.12
N ALA A 344 -4.54 10.48 9.48
CA ALA A 344 -5.78 10.18 8.78
C ALA A 344 -5.54 9.22 7.61
N THR A 345 -6.54 8.41 7.26
CA THR A 345 -6.44 7.55 6.08
C THR A 345 -7.00 8.25 4.85
N PRO A 346 -6.20 8.42 3.77
CA PRO A 346 -6.68 8.98 2.52
C PRO A 346 -7.87 8.19 1.94
N PRO A 347 -8.85 8.84 1.30
CA PRO A 347 -10.07 8.17 0.80
C PRO A 347 -9.81 6.92 -0.05
N LEU A 348 -8.84 6.98 -0.98
CA LEU A 348 -8.51 5.85 -1.84
C LEU A 348 -7.65 4.77 -1.16
N ASP A 349 -7.15 5.02 0.05
CA ASP A 349 -6.41 4.03 0.83
C ASP A 349 -7.29 3.33 1.88
N ARG A 350 -8.57 3.74 2.01
CA ARG A 350 -9.54 3.09 2.88
C ARG A 350 -9.98 1.74 2.31
N HIS A 351 -9.13 0.77 2.47
CA HIS A 351 -9.37 -0.62 2.08
C HIS A 351 -8.74 -1.54 3.14
N PRO A 352 -9.40 -2.61 3.61
CA PRO A 352 -8.90 -3.47 4.69
C PRO A 352 -7.45 -3.94 4.50
N VAL A 353 -7.09 -4.33 3.28
CA VAL A 353 -5.71 -4.79 2.95
C VAL A 353 -4.65 -3.67 3.05
N ARG A 354 -5.08 -2.39 3.15
CA ARG A 354 -4.18 -1.25 3.34
C ARG A 354 -3.88 -0.96 4.81
N ILE A 355 -4.59 -1.57 5.73
CA ILE A 355 -4.25 -1.47 7.15
C ILE A 355 -2.84 -2.01 7.36
N ALA A 356 -1.95 -1.16 7.85
CA ALA A 356 -0.54 -1.48 8.11
C ALA A 356 -0.03 -0.56 9.23
N GLU A 357 -0.37 -0.90 10.48
CA GLU A 357 -0.14 -0.04 11.63
C GLU A 357 1.05 -0.54 12.46
N PRO A 358 2.04 0.32 12.77
CA PRO A 358 3.21 -0.07 13.51
C PRO A 358 2.86 -0.42 14.96
N VAL A 359 3.42 -1.53 15.44
CA VAL A 359 3.29 -2.01 16.81
C VAL A 359 4.62 -2.54 17.34
N LEU A 360 4.76 -2.54 18.66
CA LEU A 360 5.78 -3.29 19.39
C LEU A 360 5.09 -4.41 20.15
N VAL A 361 5.56 -5.64 19.99
CA VAL A 361 5.11 -6.82 20.73
C VAL A 361 6.30 -7.42 21.47
N GLU A 362 6.16 -7.71 22.76
CA GLU A 362 7.23 -8.26 23.60
C GLU A 362 6.71 -9.40 24.48
N GLY A 363 7.61 -10.30 24.87
CA GLY A 363 7.29 -11.40 25.79
C GLY A 363 6.47 -12.54 25.18
N TYR A 364 6.43 -12.62 23.86
CA TYR A 364 5.74 -13.69 23.13
C TYR A 364 6.66 -14.90 22.89
N THR A 365 6.03 -15.99 22.45
CA THR A 365 6.69 -17.14 21.83
C THR A 365 6.16 -17.33 20.41
N VAL A 366 6.92 -18.02 19.57
CA VAL A 366 6.50 -18.34 18.20
C VAL A 366 6.29 -19.84 18.08
N ASP A 367 5.13 -20.25 17.56
CA ASP A 367 4.77 -21.62 17.23
C ASP A 367 4.45 -21.70 15.72
N GLY A 368 5.39 -22.24 14.94
CA GLY A 368 5.31 -22.24 13.49
C GLY A 368 5.22 -20.81 12.91
N HIS A 369 4.09 -20.48 12.29
CA HIS A 369 3.80 -19.16 11.73
C HIS A 369 2.87 -18.34 12.64
N THR A 370 2.88 -18.60 13.94
CA THR A 370 1.96 -17.97 14.88
C THR A 370 2.72 -17.42 16.08
N LEU A 371 2.53 -16.16 16.37
CA LEU A 371 2.93 -15.50 17.60
C LEU A 371 1.90 -15.82 18.70
N VAL A 372 2.37 -16.25 19.87
CA VAL A 372 1.54 -16.55 21.04
C VAL A 372 1.94 -15.65 22.19
N LEU A 373 0.98 -14.86 22.68
CA LEU A 373 1.15 -13.92 23.79
C LEU A 373 0.00 -14.04 24.77
N GLY A 374 0.25 -14.42 26.03
CA GLY A 374 -0.78 -14.57 27.07
C GLY A 374 -1.89 -15.58 26.69
N GLY A 375 -1.60 -16.55 25.81
CA GLY A 375 -2.61 -17.48 25.28
C GLY A 375 -3.33 -17.00 24.00
N ASN A 376 -3.28 -15.72 23.69
CA ASN A 376 -3.81 -15.16 22.44
C ASN A 376 -2.85 -15.41 21.27
N LYS A 377 -3.41 -15.56 20.06
CA LYS A 377 -2.66 -15.94 18.86
C LYS A 377 -2.76 -14.85 17.78
N LEU A 378 -1.63 -14.55 17.13
CA LEU A 378 -1.56 -13.67 15.98
C LEU A 378 -0.71 -14.33 14.88
N ALA A 379 -1.26 -14.45 13.69
CA ALA A 379 -0.51 -15.04 12.59
C ALA A 379 0.64 -14.10 12.15
N LEU A 380 1.78 -14.69 11.79
CA LEU A 380 2.94 -13.99 11.27
C LEU A 380 2.91 -13.99 9.74
N ASP A 381 3.10 -12.83 9.14
CA ASP A 381 3.19 -12.64 7.68
C ASP A 381 4.66 -12.82 7.24
N LEU A 382 5.12 -14.06 7.27
CA LEU A 382 6.52 -14.39 6.94
C LEU A 382 6.78 -14.35 5.43
N ASP A 383 5.75 -14.49 4.60
CA ASP A 383 5.87 -14.42 3.14
C ASP A 383 6.24 -13.01 2.64
N ARG A 384 6.04 -12.00 3.49
CA ARG A 384 6.46 -10.62 3.22
C ARG A 384 7.88 -10.29 3.67
N LEU A 385 8.62 -11.24 4.23
CA LEU A 385 10.03 -11.00 4.55
C LEU A 385 10.83 -10.93 3.23
N PRO A 386 11.46 -9.78 2.93
CA PRO A 386 12.15 -9.61 1.66
C PRO A 386 13.50 -10.32 1.68
N ALA A 387 13.83 -11.04 0.60
CA ALA A 387 15.12 -11.71 0.44
C ALA A 387 16.31 -10.74 0.37
N SER A 388 16.03 -9.45 0.16
CA SER A 388 17.03 -8.36 0.16
C SER A 388 17.42 -7.87 1.55
N CYS A 389 16.83 -8.43 2.62
CA CYS A 389 17.03 -7.98 4.01
C CYS A 389 17.58 -9.12 4.89
N PRO A 390 18.21 -8.80 6.04
CA PRO A 390 18.80 -9.81 6.93
C PRO A 390 17.78 -10.55 7.78
N LEU A 391 16.55 -10.05 7.92
CA LEU A 391 15.52 -10.68 8.74
C LEU A 391 14.98 -11.93 8.06
N THR A 392 15.10 -13.09 8.75
CA THR A 392 14.68 -14.39 8.23
C THR A 392 13.59 -15.02 9.11
N PRO A 393 12.80 -15.99 8.58
CA PRO A 393 11.82 -16.73 9.37
C PRO A 393 12.42 -17.39 10.63
N GLU A 394 13.64 -17.89 10.58
CA GLU A 394 14.32 -18.52 11.72
C GLU A 394 14.64 -17.52 12.82
N LEU A 395 15.02 -16.28 12.46
CA LEU A 395 15.25 -15.20 13.42
C LEU A 395 13.93 -14.76 14.07
N VAL A 396 12.86 -14.68 13.29
CA VAL A 396 11.52 -14.40 13.81
C VAL A 396 11.07 -15.50 14.77
N ALA A 397 11.28 -16.77 14.42
CA ALA A 397 10.92 -17.90 15.28
C ALA A 397 11.71 -17.92 16.61
N ALA A 398 12.95 -17.41 16.63
CA ALA A 398 13.79 -17.32 17.83
C ALA A 398 13.61 -16.01 18.62
N SER A 399 12.72 -15.12 18.18
CA SER A 399 12.55 -13.79 18.76
C SER A 399 11.59 -13.77 19.94
N THR A 400 11.75 -12.75 20.80
CA THR A 400 10.89 -12.48 21.95
C THR A 400 10.38 -11.04 21.97
N ALA A 401 10.89 -10.19 21.07
CA ALA A 401 10.39 -8.85 20.83
C ALA A 401 10.39 -8.55 19.33
N CYS A 402 9.37 -7.88 18.86
CA CYS A 402 9.18 -7.54 17.45
C CYS A 402 8.59 -6.13 17.31
N VAL A 403 9.24 -5.29 16.51
CA VAL A 403 8.61 -4.13 15.89
C VAL A 403 8.08 -4.57 14.52
N GLY A 404 6.80 -4.39 14.29
CA GLY A 404 6.16 -4.87 13.07
C GLY A 404 4.92 -4.06 12.70
N LEU A 405 4.25 -4.47 11.63
CA LEU A 405 3.00 -3.89 11.17
C LEU A 405 1.85 -4.87 11.42
N VAL A 406 0.83 -4.44 12.15
CA VAL A 406 -0.44 -5.16 12.19
C VAL A 406 -1.17 -4.89 10.89
N ARG A 407 -1.51 -5.96 10.18
CA ARG A 407 -2.18 -5.94 8.87
C ARG A 407 -3.48 -6.71 8.91
N ARG A 408 -4.35 -6.43 7.92
CA ARG A 408 -5.56 -7.21 7.68
C ARG A 408 -5.51 -7.80 6.28
N ASP A 409 -5.44 -9.14 6.19
CA ASP A 409 -5.44 -9.84 4.91
C ASP A 409 -6.13 -11.19 5.05
N GLY A 410 -6.80 -11.66 3.99
CA GLY A 410 -7.54 -12.92 3.97
C GLY A 410 -8.55 -13.06 5.11
N GLY A 411 -9.20 -11.98 5.52
CA GLY A 411 -10.17 -11.99 6.62
C GLY A 411 -9.58 -12.12 8.04
N ARG A 412 -8.25 -12.04 8.20
CA ARG A 412 -7.57 -12.20 9.51
C ARG A 412 -6.55 -11.10 9.78
N TRP A 413 -6.23 -10.91 11.04
CA TRP A 413 -5.13 -10.07 11.46
C TRP A 413 -3.80 -10.81 11.35
N LEU A 414 -2.77 -10.10 10.92
CA LEU A 414 -1.41 -10.60 10.72
C LEU A 414 -0.41 -9.62 11.31
N LEU A 415 0.72 -10.11 11.77
CA LEU A 415 1.89 -9.30 12.11
C LEU A 415 2.97 -9.50 11.05
N GLN A 416 3.32 -8.44 10.33
CA GLN A 416 4.49 -8.40 9.46
C GLN A 416 5.69 -7.90 10.25
N PRO A 417 6.74 -8.71 10.50
CA PRO A 417 7.93 -8.27 11.21
C PRO A 417 8.75 -7.26 10.38
N LEU A 418 9.19 -6.16 11.00
CA LEU A 418 10.15 -5.20 10.46
C LEU A 418 11.50 -5.30 11.16
N ALA A 419 11.49 -5.63 12.45
CA ALA A 419 12.66 -5.83 13.28
C ALA A 419 12.35 -6.82 14.41
N VAL A 420 13.35 -7.59 14.83
CA VAL A 420 13.21 -8.53 15.96
C VAL A 420 14.41 -8.47 16.91
N GLN A 421 14.15 -8.75 18.19
CA GLN A 421 15.16 -9.11 19.17
C GLN A 421 15.05 -10.60 19.44
N ALA A 422 16.13 -11.34 19.18
CA ALA A 422 16.20 -12.79 19.28
C ALA A 422 17.40 -13.24 20.12
N THR A 423 17.38 -14.49 20.56
CA THR A 423 18.55 -15.11 21.18
C THR A 423 19.08 -16.22 20.27
N VAL A 424 20.23 -15.98 19.65
CA VAL A 424 20.89 -16.94 18.76
C VAL A 424 22.18 -17.47 19.42
N LYS A 425 22.27 -18.80 19.60
CA LYS A 425 23.43 -19.43 20.27
C LYS A 425 23.76 -18.78 21.63
N LYS A 426 22.73 -18.51 22.43
CA LYS A 426 22.79 -17.85 23.74
C LYS A 426 23.32 -16.40 23.73
N LYS A 427 23.31 -15.74 22.57
CA LYS A 427 23.67 -14.32 22.44
C LYS A 427 22.45 -13.52 22.01
N PRO A 428 22.19 -12.35 22.62
CA PRO A 428 21.16 -11.46 22.13
C PRO A 428 21.58 -10.88 20.77
N VAL A 429 20.64 -10.86 19.85
CA VAL A 429 20.82 -10.30 18.49
C VAL A 429 19.61 -9.44 18.18
N THR A 430 19.85 -8.24 17.65
CA THR A 430 18.80 -7.39 17.09
C THR A 430 19.01 -7.32 15.58
N VAL A 431 17.95 -7.53 14.81
CA VAL A 431 17.99 -7.52 13.34
C VAL A 431 16.82 -6.73 12.80
N HIS A 432 17.10 -5.81 11.87
CA HIS A 432 16.12 -4.96 11.20
C HIS A 432 16.18 -5.16 9.69
N ASN A 433 15.05 -4.99 9.01
CA ASN A 433 15.02 -5.04 7.54
C ASN A 433 15.94 -3.99 6.91
N GLY A 434 16.15 -2.86 7.57
CA GLY A 434 16.98 -1.76 7.08
C GLY A 434 18.50 -1.96 7.24
N ASP A 435 18.98 -2.96 7.97
CA ASP A 435 20.41 -3.12 8.30
C ASP A 435 21.33 -3.26 7.07
N TRP A 436 20.77 -3.68 5.93
CA TRP A 436 21.50 -3.80 4.68
C TRP A 436 21.35 -2.60 3.73
N ALA A 437 20.78 -1.49 4.20
CA ALA A 437 20.54 -0.33 3.35
C ALA A 437 21.85 0.29 2.78
N ASN A 438 22.98 0.14 3.49
CA ASN A 438 24.33 0.50 3.01
C ASN A 438 25.12 -0.70 2.48
N GLY A 439 24.49 -1.85 2.30
CA GLY A 439 25.09 -3.12 1.87
C GLY A 439 25.03 -4.18 2.95
N PRO A 440 25.16 -5.47 2.58
CA PRO A 440 25.07 -6.58 3.53
C PRO A 440 26.24 -6.58 4.51
N THR A 441 25.94 -6.89 5.78
CA THR A 441 26.93 -6.99 6.85
C THR A 441 27.34 -8.45 7.15
N ASP A 442 26.56 -9.46 6.70
CA ASP A 442 26.92 -10.87 6.84
C ASP A 442 28.10 -11.21 5.91
N PRO A 443 29.24 -11.73 6.46
CA PRO A 443 30.42 -12.03 5.66
C PRO A 443 30.19 -13.03 4.53
N LYS A 444 29.24 -13.96 4.68
CA LYS A 444 28.91 -14.94 3.63
C LYS A 444 28.16 -14.25 2.48
N VAL A 445 27.24 -13.37 2.82
CA VAL A 445 26.46 -12.60 1.83
C VAL A 445 27.39 -11.63 1.10
N VAL A 446 28.26 -10.89 1.82
CA VAL A 446 29.27 -10.00 1.25
C VAL A 446 30.17 -10.75 0.26
N LYS A 447 30.64 -11.95 0.62
CA LYS A 447 31.47 -12.78 -0.26
C LYS A 447 30.71 -13.27 -1.49
N ALA A 448 29.43 -13.61 -1.35
CA ALA A 448 28.58 -14.03 -2.45
C ALA A 448 28.33 -12.87 -3.42
N GLU A 449 28.02 -11.68 -2.91
CA GLU A 449 27.84 -10.44 -3.68
C GLU A 449 29.12 -10.05 -4.44
N ALA A 450 30.28 -10.11 -3.76
CA ALA A 450 31.56 -9.80 -4.39
C ALA A 450 31.87 -10.76 -5.56
N LYS A 451 31.45 -12.03 -5.45
CA LYS A 451 31.62 -13.03 -6.52
C LYS A 451 30.65 -12.80 -7.67
N ALA A 452 29.41 -12.36 -7.40
CA ALA A 452 28.41 -12.06 -8.41
C ALA A 452 28.71 -10.79 -9.21
N GLY A 453 29.53 -9.89 -8.67
CA GLY A 453 29.87 -8.60 -9.28
C GLY A 453 28.78 -7.54 -9.09
N ASP A 454 29.10 -6.30 -9.42
CA ASP A 454 28.16 -5.17 -9.31
C ASP A 454 27.27 -5.07 -10.56
N VAL A 455 26.17 -5.81 -10.56
CA VAL A 455 25.18 -5.82 -11.65
C VAL A 455 24.61 -4.42 -11.89
N VAL A 456 24.37 -3.64 -10.82
CA VAL A 456 23.80 -2.28 -10.94
C VAL A 456 24.79 -1.33 -11.61
N ALA A 457 26.08 -1.38 -11.23
CA ALA A 457 27.11 -0.56 -11.86
C ALA A 457 27.27 -0.91 -13.35
N VAL A 458 27.29 -2.20 -13.69
CA VAL A 458 27.37 -2.67 -15.09
C VAL A 458 26.19 -2.17 -15.91
N LEU A 459 24.97 -2.25 -15.37
CA LEU A 459 23.76 -1.79 -16.06
C LEU A 459 23.76 -0.27 -16.25
N ARG A 460 24.16 0.50 -15.22
CA ARG A 460 24.33 1.96 -15.32
C ARG A 460 25.36 2.36 -16.36
N GLU A 461 26.49 1.68 -16.41
CA GLU A 461 27.53 1.93 -17.43
C GLU A 461 26.99 1.66 -18.85
N ARG A 462 26.30 0.53 -19.06
CA ARG A 462 25.70 0.18 -20.36
C ARG A 462 24.64 1.21 -20.78
N ALA A 463 23.73 1.60 -19.87
CA ALA A 463 22.74 2.65 -20.13
C ALA A 463 23.40 3.98 -20.47
N GLY A 464 24.44 4.40 -19.72
CA GLY A 464 25.20 5.61 -20.00
C GLY A 464 25.92 5.61 -21.36
N ARG A 465 26.37 4.46 -21.84
CA ARG A 465 26.93 4.32 -23.19
C ARG A 465 25.88 4.46 -24.29
N LEU A 466 24.67 3.95 -24.07
CA LEU A 466 23.55 4.08 -25.02
C LEU A 466 23.05 5.52 -25.14
N LEU A 467 23.02 6.26 -24.05
CA LEU A 467 22.57 7.67 -24.01
C LEU A 467 23.60 8.65 -24.60
N ARG A 468 24.86 8.24 -24.83
CA ARG A 468 25.91 9.07 -25.42
C ARG A 468 26.02 8.91 -26.96
N LYS A 469 25.24 8.07 -27.56
CA LYS A 469 25.06 7.94 -29.00
C LYS A 469 23.87 8.74 -29.49
#